data_4db45cc5cd26d3e7ba08da7173594313
#
_entry.id   4db45cc5cd26d3e7ba08da7173594313
#
_cell.length_a   1.000
_cell.length_b   1.000
_cell.length_c   1.000
_cell.angle_alpha   90.00
_cell.angle_beta   90.00
_cell.angle_gamma   90.00
#
_symmetry.space_group_name_H-M   'P 1'
#
loop_
_entity.id
_entity.type
_entity.pdbx_description
1 polymer ?
#
loop_
_entity_poly.entity_id
_entity_poly.type
_entity_poly.pdbx_seq_one_letter_code
_entity_poly.pdbx_strand_id
1 'polypeptide(L)'
;MAAAQSRDAASGDPASLVNPLIGTTNGGNDYPGAVLPFGMAAWSPEEPSNKPRRRVEGVPGSMKDDRARPAAPGGYEYTATKIRGFSLTHLMGTGCAGASGDIPFMPFVGTVGSSPSDDGKSTVYGSDFSHADEQAQAGYYRVKLANGVTVELTATPRTGAGRFTYPAGQPAVMLVRTSDSETGSTDATVKIDAATRTISGSVTGGNFCGYIGEADRRSYYTLYFVAHFDQPFLDTGTWQDSTVRPNTTEASGGTTYGTRGFPPPGKGSGGWVKLDTSKSPVVNVRVGISYVSQESAEANLRAENPAGTSFDALREKAHAA
;
A
#
# COMPACT_ATOMS: atom_id res chain seq x y z
N MET A 1 26.85 4.99 13.30
CA MET A 1 27.81 4.28 12.42
C MET A 1 27.00 3.35 11.56
N ALA A 2 26.85 3.65 10.28
CA ALA A 2 26.13 2.79 9.34
C ALA A 2 26.97 1.53 9.12
N ALA A 3 26.39 0.36 9.39
CA ALA A 3 27.00 -0.91 9.06
C ALA A 3 27.14 -1.01 7.55
N ALA A 4 28.36 -1.03 7.07
CA ALA A 4 28.66 -1.30 5.67
C ALA A 4 28.21 -2.73 5.35
N GLN A 5 27.20 -2.89 4.51
CA GLN A 5 26.89 -4.16 3.91
C GLN A 5 28.08 -4.59 3.06
N SER A 6 28.63 -5.78 3.34
CA SER A 6 29.70 -6.36 2.55
C SER A 6 29.22 -6.53 1.11
N ARG A 7 29.85 -5.80 0.20
CA ARG A 7 29.66 -5.96 -1.24
C ARG A 7 30.43 -7.20 -1.67
N ASP A 8 29.74 -8.27 -1.99
CA ASP A 8 30.28 -9.30 -2.85
C ASP A 8 30.38 -8.74 -4.28
N ALA A 9 31.55 -8.24 -4.61
CA ALA A 9 31.90 -7.72 -5.93
C ALA A 9 32.20 -8.90 -6.88
N ALA A 10 31.17 -9.68 -7.25
CA ALA A 10 31.35 -10.80 -8.18
C ALA A 10 30.11 -11.09 -9.04
N SER A 11 29.37 -10.08 -9.48
CA SER A 11 28.47 -10.29 -10.61
C SER A 11 28.48 -9.05 -11.49
N GLY A 12 28.67 -9.22 -12.79
CA GLY A 12 28.48 -8.17 -13.79
C GLY A 12 27.01 -7.78 -13.99
N ASP A 13 26.18 -7.96 -12.96
CA ASP A 13 24.75 -7.65 -12.94
C ASP A 13 24.53 -6.20 -12.47
N PRO A 14 24.13 -5.29 -13.37
CA PRO A 14 23.90 -3.88 -13.03
C PRO A 14 22.82 -3.68 -11.97
N ALA A 15 21.79 -4.54 -11.92
CA ALA A 15 20.70 -4.42 -10.96
C ALA A 15 21.17 -4.58 -9.51
N SER A 16 22.27 -5.34 -9.28
CA SER A 16 22.89 -5.48 -7.96
C SER A 16 23.51 -4.17 -7.43
N LEU A 17 23.77 -3.20 -8.29
CA LEU A 17 24.32 -1.89 -7.92
C LEU A 17 23.24 -0.88 -7.56
N VAL A 18 21.97 -1.18 -7.84
CA VAL A 18 20.83 -0.31 -7.53
C VAL A 18 20.54 -0.36 -6.04
N ASN A 19 20.49 0.80 -5.41
CA ASN A 19 20.02 0.96 -4.04
C ASN A 19 18.70 1.76 -4.02
N PRO A 20 17.54 1.10 -3.91
CA PRO A 20 16.24 1.78 -3.92
C PRO A 20 15.99 2.70 -2.71
N LEU A 21 16.83 2.68 -1.69
CA LEU A 21 16.75 3.60 -0.56
C LEU A 21 17.37 4.98 -0.85
N ILE A 22 18.07 5.14 -1.96
CA ILE A 22 18.57 6.46 -2.39
C ILE A 22 17.37 7.35 -2.73
N GLY A 23 17.38 8.59 -2.21
CA GLY A 23 16.29 9.56 -2.42
C GLY A 23 15.11 9.40 -1.44
N THR A 24 15.14 8.43 -0.54
CA THR A 24 14.07 8.24 0.46
C THR A 24 14.20 9.14 1.69
N THR A 25 15.12 10.09 1.70
CA THR A 25 15.32 11.07 2.77
C THR A 25 15.70 12.43 2.20
N ASN A 26 15.77 13.44 3.05
CA ASN A 26 16.19 14.81 2.71
C ASN A 26 15.38 15.46 1.56
N GLY A 27 14.12 15.08 1.41
CA GLY A 27 13.24 15.64 0.39
C GLY A 27 13.42 15.07 -1.01
N GLY A 28 14.06 13.92 -1.16
CA GLY A 28 14.15 13.18 -2.43
C GLY A 28 12.81 12.63 -2.89
N ASN A 29 11.92 12.32 -1.93
CA ASN A 29 10.55 11.83 -2.16
C ASN A 29 10.48 10.55 -3.01
N ASP A 30 11.48 9.69 -2.88
CA ASP A 30 11.48 8.37 -3.49
C ASP A 30 10.97 7.30 -2.52
N TYR A 31 10.68 6.12 -3.03
CA TYR A 31 10.18 4.97 -2.27
C TYR A 31 10.98 3.69 -2.60
N PRO A 32 11.14 2.76 -1.63
CA PRO A 32 12.01 1.59 -1.78
C PRO A 32 11.30 0.36 -2.33
N GLY A 33 10.01 0.42 -2.63
CA GLY A 33 9.19 -0.74 -2.95
C GLY A 33 9.50 -1.42 -4.27
N ALA A 34 8.81 -2.52 -4.51
CA ALA A 34 8.95 -3.30 -5.72
C ALA A 34 8.29 -2.60 -6.91
N VAL A 35 9.08 -2.25 -7.91
CA VAL A 35 8.64 -1.64 -9.16
C VAL A 35 9.54 -2.10 -10.29
N LEU A 36 8.97 -2.23 -11.50
CA LEU A 36 9.76 -2.39 -12.74
C LEU A 36 9.93 -1.04 -13.44
N PRO A 37 10.97 -0.86 -14.26
CA PRO A 37 11.10 0.31 -15.10
C PRO A 37 9.82 0.57 -15.90
N PHE A 38 9.25 1.78 -15.77
CA PHE A 38 8.00 2.21 -16.42
C PHE A 38 6.74 1.41 -16.02
N GLY A 39 6.80 0.65 -14.92
CA GLY A 39 5.65 -0.09 -14.40
C GLY A 39 4.59 0.83 -13.79
N MET A 40 3.32 0.48 -13.96
CA MET A 40 2.19 1.11 -13.25
C MET A 40 2.11 0.61 -11.79
N ALA A 41 2.42 -0.66 -11.58
CA ALA A 41 2.44 -1.26 -10.25
C ALA A 41 3.76 -0.93 -9.56
N ALA A 42 3.63 -0.29 -8.40
CA ALA A 42 4.74 0.07 -7.54
C ALA A 42 4.33 -0.28 -6.11
N TRP A 43 4.53 -1.54 -5.72
CA TRP A 43 4.09 -2.01 -4.40
C TRP A 43 5.12 -1.68 -3.34
N SER A 44 4.80 -0.68 -2.51
CA SER A 44 5.75 -0.08 -1.59
C SER A 44 5.13 0.20 -0.23
N PRO A 45 5.95 0.22 0.85
CA PRO A 45 5.47 0.64 2.16
C PRO A 45 5.03 2.10 2.17
N GLU A 46 4.03 2.36 2.98
CA GLU A 46 3.60 3.69 3.35
C GLU A 46 3.76 3.93 4.85
N GLU A 47 4.18 5.11 5.20
CA GLU A 47 4.39 5.54 6.55
C GLU A 47 3.38 6.61 6.97
N PRO A 48 2.89 6.59 8.22
CA PRO A 48 2.10 7.68 8.74
C PRO A 48 2.98 8.92 8.91
N SER A 49 2.44 10.07 8.63
CA SER A 49 3.15 11.33 8.90
C SER A 49 3.34 11.51 10.41
N ASN A 50 4.59 11.45 10.85
CA ASN A 50 4.98 11.74 12.23
C ASN A 50 5.25 13.24 12.46
N LYS A 51 5.29 14.04 11.39
CA LYS A 51 5.60 15.47 11.46
C LYS A 51 4.29 16.27 11.43
N PRO A 52 4.03 17.12 12.46
CA PRO A 52 2.98 18.11 12.34
C PRO A 52 3.32 18.97 11.11
N ARG A 53 2.40 19.10 10.15
CA ARG A 53 2.60 20.01 9.02
C ARG A 53 2.82 21.41 9.57
N ARG A 54 3.99 21.98 9.32
CA ARG A 54 4.23 23.39 9.59
C ARG A 54 3.31 24.20 8.71
N ARG A 55 2.55 25.11 9.36
CA ARG A 55 1.92 26.20 8.64
C ARG A 55 3.03 26.96 7.93
N VAL A 56 3.03 26.95 6.61
CA VAL A 56 3.93 27.81 5.85
C VAL A 56 3.30 29.18 5.85
N GLU A 57 3.95 30.12 6.54
CA GLU A 57 3.48 31.50 6.63
C GLU A 57 3.41 32.12 5.24
N GLY A 58 2.28 32.71 4.88
CA GLY A 58 2.07 33.30 3.55
C GLY A 58 1.52 32.34 2.49
N VAL A 59 1.34 31.04 2.76
CA VAL A 59 0.68 30.12 1.83
C VAL A 59 -0.74 29.85 2.29
N PRO A 60 -1.76 30.39 1.58
CA PRO A 60 -3.17 30.12 1.87
C PRO A 60 -3.44 28.61 1.78
N GLY A 61 -4.13 28.04 2.77
CA GLY A 61 -4.47 26.62 2.78
C GLY A 61 -3.45 25.70 3.42
N SER A 62 -2.25 26.16 3.83
CA SER A 62 -1.35 25.39 4.67
C SER A 62 -1.90 25.32 6.09
N MET A 63 -2.59 24.23 6.43
CA MET A 63 -3.16 24.03 7.76
C MET A 63 -2.29 23.10 8.60
N LYS A 64 -2.26 23.32 9.92
CA LYS A 64 -1.89 22.29 10.89
C LYS A 64 -2.86 21.13 10.71
N ASP A 65 -2.36 20.04 10.18
CA ASP A 65 -3.18 18.86 9.98
C ASP A 65 -2.60 17.73 10.84
N ASP A 66 -3.33 17.36 11.89
CA ASP A 66 -2.99 16.22 12.76
C ASP A 66 -3.42 14.88 12.13
N ARG A 67 -3.88 14.89 10.88
CA ARG A 67 -4.33 13.69 10.18
C ARG A 67 -3.15 12.86 9.71
N ALA A 68 -3.29 11.55 9.83
CA ALA A 68 -2.31 10.63 9.30
C ALA A 68 -2.27 10.71 7.79
N ARG A 69 -1.15 11.14 7.32
CA ARG A 69 -0.78 11.14 5.91
C ARG A 69 0.52 10.40 5.77
N PRO A 70 0.86 9.97 4.57
CA PRO A 70 2.20 9.52 4.28
C PRO A 70 3.23 10.54 4.74
N ALA A 71 4.36 10.05 5.23
CA ALA A 71 5.42 10.88 5.79
C ALA A 71 6.00 11.84 4.74
N ALA A 72 6.02 11.41 3.48
CA ALA A 72 6.58 12.14 2.35
C ALA A 72 5.70 11.96 1.11
N PRO A 73 5.83 12.82 0.07
CA PRO A 73 5.12 12.68 -1.19
C PRO A 73 5.29 11.34 -1.92
N GLY A 74 6.37 10.61 -1.69
CA GLY A 74 6.56 9.24 -2.19
C GLY A 74 5.97 8.17 -1.29
N GLY A 75 5.31 8.53 -0.19
CA GLY A 75 4.72 7.60 0.78
C GLY A 75 5.71 7.06 1.82
N TYR A 76 7.00 7.22 1.63
CA TYR A 76 8.07 6.70 2.49
C TYR A 76 9.13 7.75 2.79
N GLU A 77 9.61 7.78 4.03
CA GLU A 77 10.77 8.58 4.46
C GLU A 77 11.67 7.71 5.35
N TYR A 78 12.93 7.52 5.00
CA TYR A 78 13.87 6.63 5.70
C TYR A 78 14.01 6.89 7.21
N THR A 79 13.66 8.08 7.68
CA THR A 79 13.69 8.40 9.12
C THR A 79 12.47 7.93 9.88
N ALA A 80 11.42 7.45 9.21
CA ALA A 80 10.24 6.91 9.86
C ALA A 80 10.47 5.45 10.29
N THR A 81 9.73 5.01 11.28
CA THR A 81 9.89 3.69 11.91
C THR A 81 8.56 2.93 12.01
N LYS A 82 7.53 3.40 11.29
CA LYS A 82 6.21 2.80 11.32
C LYS A 82 5.65 2.69 9.89
N ILE A 83 5.11 1.53 9.57
CA ILE A 83 4.39 1.27 8.32
C ILE A 83 2.89 1.19 8.61
N ARG A 84 2.08 1.87 7.79
CA ARG A 84 0.61 1.87 7.85
C ARG A 84 -0.03 0.94 6.81
N GLY A 85 0.71 0.49 5.84
CA GLY A 85 0.28 -0.39 4.77
C GLY A 85 1.30 -0.43 3.62
N PHE A 86 0.99 -1.21 2.63
CA PHE A 86 1.78 -1.35 1.40
C PHE A 86 0.84 -1.04 0.24
N SER A 87 0.98 0.13 -0.37
CA SER A 87 0.12 0.57 -1.46
C SER A 87 0.62 0.14 -2.83
N LEU A 88 -0.30 0.08 -3.78
CA LEU A 88 -0.07 -0.49 -5.12
C LEU A 88 0.52 0.50 -6.11
N THR A 89 0.47 1.79 -5.79
CA THR A 89 0.92 2.86 -6.68
C THR A 89 1.73 3.90 -5.91
N HIS A 90 2.79 4.39 -6.52
CA HIS A 90 3.63 5.47 -5.98
C HIS A 90 4.15 6.35 -7.10
N LEU A 91 4.41 7.62 -6.77
CA LEU A 91 5.12 8.56 -7.63
C LEU A 91 6.40 9.01 -6.91
N MET A 92 7.52 8.97 -7.61
CA MET A 92 8.82 9.38 -7.08
C MET A 92 9.22 10.78 -7.52
N GLY A 93 10.08 11.42 -6.75
CA GLY A 93 10.70 12.69 -7.10
C GLY A 93 9.74 13.87 -7.15
N THR A 94 8.52 13.73 -6.67
CA THR A 94 7.52 14.80 -6.69
C THR A 94 7.68 15.69 -5.47
N GLY A 95 7.76 16.99 -5.67
CA GLY A 95 7.89 17.96 -4.59
C GLY A 95 6.57 18.30 -3.87
N CYS A 96 5.45 17.72 -4.25
CA CYS A 96 4.14 17.98 -3.67
C CYS A 96 3.45 16.68 -3.28
N ALA A 97 2.51 16.75 -2.33
CA ALA A 97 1.65 15.62 -2.02
C ALA A 97 1.04 15.09 -3.30
N GLY A 98 1.40 13.86 -3.64
CA GLY A 98 1.16 13.28 -4.92
C GLY A 98 -0.22 12.69 -5.08
N ALA A 99 -0.56 12.34 -6.26
CA ALA A 99 -1.45 11.25 -6.54
C ALA A 99 -0.74 9.95 -6.21
N SER A 100 -1.45 8.85 -6.12
CA SER A 100 -0.96 7.52 -5.73
C SER A 100 -1.02 7.25 -4.24
N GLY A 101 -0.28 6.26 -3.77
CA GLY A 101 -0.45 5.71 -2.45
C GLY A 101 -1.76 4.95 -2.33
N ASP A 102 -2.24 4.40 -3.46
CA ASP A 102 -3.57 3.83 -3.54
C ASP A 102 -3.62 2.41 -3.00
N ILE A 103 -4.70 2.12 -2.28
CA ILE A 103 -5.12 0.78 -1.86
C ILE A 103 -4.04 0.08 -1.02
N PRO A 104 -3.66 0.61 0.15
CA PRO A 104 -2.73 -0.05 1.04
C PRO A 104 -3.26 -1.40 1.56
N PHE A 105 -2.43 -2.42 1.43
CA PHE A 105 -2.59 -3.72 2.07
C PHE A 105 -1.81 -3.72 3.37
N MET A 106 -2.46 -4.01 4.49
CA MET A 106 -1.79 -4.06 5.79
C MET A 106 -1.99 -5.41 6.45
N PRO A 107 -0.94 -6.24 6.55
CA PRO A 107 -0.99 -7.47 7.32
C PRO A 107 -1.06 -7.14 8.82
N PHE A 108 -2.07 -7.67 9.48
CA PHE A 108 -2.36 -7.41 10.87
C PHE A 108 -2.49 -8.72 11.65
N VAL A 109 -2.05 -8.71 12.90
CA VAL A 109 -2.17 -9.84 13.82
C VAL A 109 -3.15 -9.45 14.91
N GLY A 110 -4.34 -10.04 14.91
CA GLY A 110 -5.36 -9.70 15.89
C GLY A 110 -6.78 -9.72 15.34
N THR A 111 -7.64 -8.90 15.93
CA THR A 111 -9.05 -8.77 15.57
C THR A 111 -9.38 -7.33 15.20
N VAL A 112 -10.15 -7.13 14.14
CA VAL A 112 -10.60 -5.81 13.71
C VAL A 112 -11.79 -5.37 14.56
N GLY A 113 -11.52 -4.56 15.57
CA GLY A 113 -12.52 -4.10 16.56
C GLY A 113 -12.96 -2.65 16.40
N SER A 114 -12.21 -1.84 15.64
CA SER A 114 -12.50 -0.45 15.34
C SER A 114 -12.27 -0.15 13.86
N SER A 115 -12.81 0.95 13.37
CA SER A 115 -12.60 1.31 11.97
C SER A 115 -11.15 1.74 11.71
N PRO A 116 -10.48 1.18 10.70
CA PRO A 116 -9.20 1.69 10.23
C PRO A 116 -9.24 3.16 9.78
N SER A 117 -10.41 3.68 9.39
CA SER A 117 -10.58 5.10 9.05
C SER A 117 -10.46 6.02 10.28
N ASP A 118 -10.73 5.52 11.48
CA ASP A 118 -10.53 6.26 12.74
C ASP A 118 -9.08 6.22 13.24
N ASP A 119 -8.30 5.23 12.76
CA ASP A 119 -6.89 5.06 13.14
C ASP A 119 -5.98 5.93 12.28
N GLY A 120 -6.25 7.20 12.28
CA GLY A 120 -5.53 8.17 11.47
C GLY A 120 -4.04 8.27 11.75
N LYS A 121 -3.56 7.87 12.92
CA LYS A 121 -2.14 7.83 13.29
C LYS A 121 -1.51 6.45 13.16
N SER A 122 -2.26 5.49 12.64
CA SER A 122 -1.82 4.08 12.50
C SER A 122 -1.27 3.48 13.80
N THR A 123 -1.91 3.79 14.92
CA THR A 123 -1.54 3.33 16.25
C THR A 123 -2.06 1.92 16.54
N VAL A 124 -3.19 1.55 15.92
CA VAL A 124 -3.84 0.25 16.08
C VAL A 124 -3.45 -0.69 14.94
N TYR A 125 -3.59 -0.23 13.70
CA TYR A 125 -3.43 -1.06 12.51
C TYR A 125 -2.12 -0.86 11.76
N GLY A 126 -1.27 0.10 12.16
CA GLY A 126 0.10 0.20 11.72
C GLY A 126 1.03 -0.71 12.53
N SER A 127 2.24 -0.89 12.05
CA SER A 127 3.28 -1.64 12.75
C SER A 127 4.60 -0.92 12.70
N ASP A 128 5.30 -0.90 13.84
CA ASP A 128 6.68 -0.45 13.87
C ASP A 128 7.57 -1.43 13.12
N PHE A 129 8.71 -0.96 12.63
CA PHE A 129 9.75 -1.76 12.00
C PHE A 129 11.14 -1.16 12.27
N SER A 130 12.17 -1.94 11.96
CA SER A 130 13.56 -1.50 12.00
C SER A 130 14.18 -1.59 10.61
N HIS A 131 14.98 -0.62 10.22
CA HIS A 131 15.75 -0.68 8.98
C HIS A 131 16.80 -1.82 8.97
N ALA A 132 17.14 -2.39 10.14
CA ALA A 132 17.94 -3.61 10.23
C ALA A 132 17.18 -4.85 9.69
N ASP A 133 15.85 -4.79 9.69
CA ASP A 133 14.95 -5.86 9.19
C ASP A 133 14.38 -5.54 7.79
N GLU A 134 14.85 -4.46 7.17
CA GLU A 134 14.40 -3.98 5.86
C GLU A 134 15.44 -4.29 4.76
N GLN A 135 14.95 -4.69 3.60
CA GLN A 135 15.74 -4.94 2.42
C GLN A 135 15.02 -4.43 1.18
N ALA A 136 15.70 -3.61 0.39
CA ALA A 136 15.21 -3.12 -0.89
C ALA A 136 16.24 -3.46 -1.98
N GLN A 137 15.75 -3.98 -3.11
CA GLN A 137 16.53 -4.30 -4.30
C GLN A 137 15.71 -3.95 -5.53
N ALA A 138 16.33 -3.86 -6.69
CA ALA A 138 15.60 -3.68 -7.94
C ALA A 138 14.52 -4.77 -8.09
N GLY A 139 13.25 -4.34 -8.22
CA GLY A 139 12.10 -5.24 -8.35
C GLY A 139 11.69 -6.03 -7.10
N TYR A 140 12.30 -5.78 -5.94
CA TYR A 140 12.00 -6.53 -4.71
C TYR A 140 12.11 -5.65 -3.46
N TYR A 141 11.16 -5.85 -2.55
CA TYR A 141 11.18 -5.24 -1.22
C TYR A 141 10.84 -6.29 -0.15
N ARG A 142 11.50 -6.19 1.00
CA ARG A 142 11.23 -7.05 2.16
C ARG A 142 11.35 -6.25 3.45
N VAL A 143 10.46 -6.53 4.41
CA VAL A 143 10.56 -6.01 5.78
C VAL A 143 9.95 -7.00 6.77
N LYS A 144 10.51 -7.08 7.97
CA LYS A 144 9.87 -7.75 9.11
C LYS A 144 9.28 -6.70 10.03
N LEU A 145 7.98 -6.78 10.23
CA LEU A 145 7.20 -5.88 11.07
C LEU A 145 7.29 -6.30 12.55
N ALA A 146 7.13 -5.34 13.46
CA ALA A 146 7.13 -5.60 14.91
C ALA A 146 5.93 -6.48 15.35
N ASN A 147 4.84 -6.52 14.58
CA ASN A 147 3.73 -7.46 14.79
C ASN A 147 4.08 -8.91 14.42
N GLY A 148 5.31 -9.18 14.00
CA GLY A 148 5.85 -10.49 13.68
C GLY A 148 5.67 -10.93 12.22
N VAL A 149 4.94 -10.19 11.40
CA VAL A 149 4.75 -10.52 9.98
C VAL A 149 5.98 -10.13 9.17
N THR A 150 6.46 -11.05 8.34
CA THR A 150 7.43 -10.73 7.28
C THR A 150 6.66 -10.47 5.99
N VAL A 151 6.94 -9.36 5.37
CA VAL A 151 6.37 -8.92 4.08
C VAL A 151 7.44 -8.99 3.03
N GLU A 152 7.15 -9.60 1.89
CA GLU A 152 7.99 -9.63 0.70
C GLU A 152 7.14 -9.24 -0.50
N LEU A 153 7.63 -8.33 -1.32
CA LEU A 153 6.92 -7.77 -2.47
C LEU A 153 7.78 -7.85 -3.72
N THR A 154 7.14 -8.17 -4.84
CA THR A 154 7.71 -8.03 -6.19
C THR A 154 6.62 -7.56 -7.15
N ALA A 155 7.00 -7.10 -8.33
CA ALA A 155 6.06 -6.52 -9.28
C ALA A 155 6.34 -6.95 -10.73
N THR A 156 5.34 -6.81 -11.56
CA THR A 156 5.42 -6.75 -13.02
C THR A 156 4.92 -5.36 -13.45
N PRO A 157 4.88 -5.01 -14.75
CA PRO A 157 4.43 -3.67 -15.13
C PRO A 157 3.04 -3.28 -14.63
N ARG A 158 2.11 -4.24 -14.48
CA ARG A 158 0.71 -3.96 -14.13
C ARG A 158 0.18 -4.85 -13.00
N THR A 159 1.05 -5.64 -12.37
CA THR A 159 0.65 -6.53 -11.28
C THR A 159 1.68 -6.53 -10.16
N GLY A 160 1.23 -6.92 -8.97
CA GLY A 160 2.09 -7.18 -7.82
C GLY A 160 1.96 -8.61 -7.35
N ALA A 161 3.02 -9.12 -6.74
CA ALA A 161 2.99 -10.34 -5.94
C ALA A 161 3.53 -10.06 -4.54
N GLY A 162 2.75 -10.44 -3.53
CA GLY A 162 3.12 -10.32 -2.12
C GLY A 162 3.19 -11.68 -1.46
N ARG A 163 4.21 -11.90 -0.65
CA ARG A 163 4.36 -13.06 0.23
C ARG A 163 4.41 -12.57 1.67
N PHE A 164 3.38 -12.95 2.44
CA PHE A 164 3.20 -12.53 3.82
C PHE A 164 3.35 -13.73 4.73
N THR A 165 4.39 -13.74 5.57
CA THR A 165 4.62 -14.82 6.54
C THR A 165 4.16 -14.36 7.92
N TYR A 166 3.08 -14.93 8.39
CA TYR A 166 2.49 -14.62 9.71
C TYR A 166 3.14 -15.42 10.83
N PRO A 167 3.17 -14.92 12.06
CA PRO A 167 3.61 -15.70 13.21
C PRO A 167 2.65 -16.88 13.43
N ALA A 168 3.20 -18.07 13.68
CA ALA A 168 2.43 -19.29 13.84
C ALA A 168 1.44 -19.19 15.03
N GLY A 169 0.23 -19.71 14.85
CA GLY A 169 -0.80 -19.77 15.89
C GLY A 169 -1.44 -18.43 16.25
N GLN A 170 -1.12 -17.36 15.53
CA GLN A 170 -1.74 -16.05 15.72
C GLN A 170 -2.81 -15.79 14.67
N PRO A 171 -3.84 -14.97 14.98
CA PRO A 171 -4.85 -14.58 13.99
C PRO A 171 -4.20 -13.78 12.85
N ALA A 172 -4.23 -14.36 11.65
CA ALA A 172 -3.70 -13.73 10.45
C ALA A 172 -4.82 -12.92 9.76
N VAL A 173 -4.67 -11.62 9.66
CA VAL A 173 -5.64 -10.72 9.04
C VAL A 173 -4.95 -9.89 7.96
N MET A 174 -5.62 -9.71 6.83
CA MET A 174 -5.23 -8.72 5.83
C MET A 174 -6.29 -7.62 5.77
N LEU A 175 -5.87 -6.40 6.02
CA LEU A 175 -6.66 -5.20 5.82
C LEU A 175 -6.38 -4.66 4.41
N VAL A 176 -7.43 -4.30 3.67
CA VAL A 176 -7.33 -3.62 2.37
C VAL A 176 -8.02 -2.27 2.50
N ARG A 177 -7.25 -1.21 2.58
CA ARG A 177 -7.71 0.16 2.82
C ARG A 177 -8.06 0.81 1.48
N THR A 178 -9.16 0.38 0.89
CA THR A 178 -9.52 0.69 -0.50
C THR A 178 -9.68 2.18 -0.78
N SER A 179 -10.16 2.95 0.18
CA SER A 179 -10.34 4.40 0.01
C SER A 179 -9.08 5.22 0.24
N ASP A 180 -8.00 4.59 0.75
CA ASP A 180 -6.79 5.34 1.05
C ASP A 180 -6.01 5.65 -0.22
N SER A 181 -5.51 6.87 -0.27
CA SER A 181 -4.62 7.43 -1.27
C SER A 181 -3.91 8.61 -0.61
N GLU A 182 -2.75 9.02 -1.09
CA GLU A 182 -1.99 10.13 -0.50
C GLU A 182 -2.77 11.44 -0.41
N THR A 183 -3.57 11.71 -1.42
CA THR A 183 -4.32 12.97 -1.52
C THR A 183 -5.78 12.83 -1.10
N GLY A 184 -6.16 11.63 -0.66
CA GLY A 184 -7.54 11.28 -0.42
C GLY A 184 -8.28 10.89 -1.68
N SER A 185 -9.45 10.29 -1.51
CA SER A 185 -10.28 9.78 -2.60
C SER A 185 -11.70 10.33 -2.51
N THR A 186 -12.30 10.59 -3.67
CA THR A 186 -13.70 11.05 -3.78
C THR A 186 -14.68 9.90 -3.70
N ASP A 187 -14.25 8.71 -4.13
CA ASP A 187 -15.02 7.47 -4.10
C ASP A 187 -14.10 6.26 -3.98
N ALA A 188 -14.63 5.17 -3.43
CA ALA A 188 -13.98 3.87 -3.37
C ALA A 188 -15.02 2.77 -3.22
N THR A 189 -14.68 1.57 -3.69
CA THR A 189 -15.51 0.38 -3.54
C THR A 189 -14.64 -0.81 -3.17
N VAL A 190 -15.15 -1.70 -2.33
CA VAL A 190 -14.53 -2.99 -2.04
C VAL A 190 -15.57 -4.09 -2.12
N LYS A 191 -15.16 -5.22 -2.69
CA LYS A 191 -15.92 -6.46 -2.72
C LYS A 191 -15.02 -7.62 -2.36
N ILE A 192 -15.50 -8.47 -1.44
CA ILE A 192 -14.83 -9.68 -0.96
C ILE A 192 -15.63 -10.89 -1.43
N ASP A 193 -14.97 -11.83 -2.06
CA ASP A 193 -15.53 -13.13 -2.44
C ASP A 193 -14.73 -14.25 -1.77
N ALA A 194 -15.29 -14.81 -0.73
CA ALA A 194 -14.65 -15.89 0.03
C ALA A 194 -14.55 -17.20 -0.75
N ALA A 195 -15.49 -17.46 -1.67
CA ALA A 195 -15.48 -18.68 -2.47
C ALA A 195 -14.32 -18.70 -3.47
N THR A 196 -14.03 -17.57 -4.07
CA THR A 196 -12.90 -17.40 -5.00
C THR A 196 -11.64 -16.89 -4.32
N ARG A 197 -11.70 -16.55 -3.03
CA ARG A 197 -10.61 -15.95 -2.25
C ARG A 197 -10.10 -14.66 -2.89
N THR A 198 -11.00 -13.80 -3.27
CA THR A 198 -10.73 -12.59 -4.03
C THR A 198 -11.19 -11.36 -3.26
N ILE A 199 -10.38 -10.30 -3.30
CA ILE A 199 -10.77 -8.95 -2.92
C ILE A 199 -10.59 -8.07 -4.16
N SER A 200 -11.62 -7.31 -4.51
CA SER A 200 -11.60 -6.43 -5.66
C SER A 200 -12.29 -5.11 -5.36
N GLY A 201 -12.09 -4.13 -6.21
CA GLY A 201 -12.71 -2.83 -6.05
C GLY A 201 -12.04 -1.73 -6.85
N SER A 202 -12.29 -0.50 -6.41
CA SER A 202 -11.75 0.69 -7.06
C SER A 202 -11.56 1.83 -6.07
N VAL A 203 -10.72 2.77 -6.45
CA VAL A 203 -10.57 4.07 -5.78
C VAL A 203 -10.52 5.18 -6.82
N THR A 204 -11.27 6.25 -6.61
CA THR A 204 -11.18 7.47 -7.41
C THR A 204 -10.40 8.50 -6.62
N GLY A 205 -9.13 8.61 -6.94
CA GLY A 205 -8.16 9.51 -6.36
C GLY A 205 -7.63 10.51 -7.39
N GLY A 206 -6.43 10.97 -7.17
CA GLY A 206 -5.76 11.94 -8.03
C GLY A 206 -5.55 13.24 -7.30
N ASN A 207 -5.82 14.35 -7.99
CA ASN A 207 -5.62 15.68 -7.42
C ASN A 207 -4.16 15.99 -7.07
N PHE A 208 -3.25 15.47 -7.91
CA PHE A 208 -1.81 15.69 -7.80
C PHE A 208 -1.51 17.18 -7.67
N CYS A 209 -0.83 17.57 -6.58
CA CYS A 209 -0.59 18.96 -6.19
C CYS A 209 -1.86 19.85 -6.10
N GLY A 210 -3.00 19.29 -6.22
CA GLY A 210 -4.25 20.00 -6.58
C GLY A 210 -5.00 20.61 -5.43
N TYR A 211 -4.60 20.39 -4.18
CA TYR A 211 -5.22 21.20 -3.16
C TYR A 211 -4.54 22.54 -2.90
N ILE A 212 -3.51 22.84 -3.65
CA ILE A 212 -2.88 24.14 -3.67
C ILE A 212 -3.55 25.03 -4.73
N GLY A 213 -4.43 24.44 -5.57
CA GLY A 213 -5.11 25.13 -6.66
C GLY A 213 -6.63 25.23 -6.50
N GLU A 214 -7.24 25.96 -7.38
CA GLU A 214 -8.68 26.13 -7.50
C GLU A 214 -9.37 24.80 -7.85
N ALA A 215 -10.60 24.63 -7.36
CA ALA A 215 -11.35 23.37 -7.43
C ALA A 215 -11.58 22.81 -8.85
N ASP A 216 -11.48 23.63 -9.85
CA ASP A 216 -11.71 23.35 -11.26
C ASP A 216 -10.48 22.79 -12.01
N ARG A 217 -9.30 22.75 -11.38
CA ARG A 217 -8.06 22.18 -11.95
C ARG A 217 -7.72 20.79 -11.44
N ARG A 218 -8.66 20.10 -10.84
CA ARG A 218 -8.43 18.78 -10.26
C ARG A 218 -8.35 17.70 -11.35
N SER A 219 -7.25 16.94 -11.34
CA SER A 219 -7.12 15.76 -12.18
C SER A 219 -7.48 14.54 -11.36
N TYR A 220 -8.49 13.80 -11.81
CA TYR A 220 -8.92 12.57 -11.17
C TYR A 220 -8.61 11.37 -12.06
N TYR A 221 -8.35 10.23 -11.41
CA TYR A 221 -8.31 8.93 -12.05
C TYR A 221 -9.06 7.92 -11.19
N THR A 222 -9.51 6.84 -11.78
CA THR A 222 -10.01 5.69 -11.05
C THR A 222 -9.04 4.53 -11.24
N LEU A 223 -8.52 3.99 -10.15
CA LEU A 223 -7.73 2.77 -10.13
C LEU A 223 -8.63 1.61 -9.74
N TYR A 224 -8.64 0.57 -10.56
CA TYR A 224 -9.31 -0.70 -10.29
C TYR A 224 -8.29 -1.74 -9.91
N PHE A 225 -8.67 -2.65 -9.00
CA PHE A 225 -7.80 -3.76 -8.60
C PHE A 225 -8.58 -5.06 -8.43
N VAL A 226 -7.86 -6.17 -8.60
CA VAL A 226 -8.31 -7.52 -8.25
C VAL A 226 -7.15 -8.24 -7.58
N ALA A 227 -7.37 -8.73 -6.36
CA ALA A 227 -6.36 -9.45 -5.57
C ALA A 227 -6.84 -10.87 -5.27
N HIS A 228 -6.04 -11.87 -5.66
CA HIS A 228 -6.29 -13.28 -5.38
C HIS A 228 -5.35 -13.77 -4.27
N PHE A 229 -5.92 -14.46 -3.30
CA PHE A 229 -5.22 -15.05 -2.17
C PHE A 229 -5.12 -16.57 -2.34
N ASP A 230 -4.01 -17.16 -1.92
CA ASP A 230 -3.84 -18.63 -1.94
C ASP A 230 -4.48 -19.32 -0.72
N GLN A 231 -4.66 -18.59 0.39
CA GLN A 231 -5.25 -19.13 1.61
C GLN A 231 -6.76 -18.86 1.70
N PRO A 232 -7.55 -19.79 2.25
CA PRO A 232 -8.99 -19.57 2.50
C PRO A 232 -9.24 -18.42 3.46
N PHE A 233 -10.41 -17.77 3.29
CA PHE A 233 -10.92 -16.79 4.23
C PHE A 233 -11.76 -17.49 5.29
N LEU A 234 -11.35 -17.40 6.57
CA LEU A 234 -12.09 -17.89 7.72
C LEU A 234 -13.20 -16.94 8.16
N ASP A 235 -12.96 -15.64 7.93
CA ASP A 235 -13.88 -14.58 8.30
C ASP A 235 -13.63 -13.37 7.40
N THR A 236 -14.68 -12.57 7.21
CA THR A 236 -14.63 -11.35 6.38
C THR A 236 -15.34 -10.21 7.08
N GLY A 237 -15.00 -9.00 6.72
CA GLY A 237 -15.75 -7.84 7.13
C GLY A 237 -15.31 -6.62 6.35
N THR A 238 -16.09 -5.58 6.50
CA THR A 238 -15.82 -4.29 5.88
C THR A 238 -15.94 -3.18 6.91
N TRP A 239 -15.51 -2.01 6.54
CA TRP A 239 -15.83 -0.79 7.26
C TRP A 239 -16.23 0.31 6.29
N GLN A 240 -17.05 1.21 6.80
CA GLN A 240 -17.39 2.45 6.16
C GLN A 240 -17.40 3.54 7.22
N ASP A 241 -16.62 4.57 7.01
CA ASP A 241 -16.39 5.62 8.00
C ASP A 241 -15.97 5.02 9.36
N SER A 242 -16.57 5.43 10.46
CA SER A 242 -16.30 4.89 11.80
C SER A 242 -16.97 3.55 12.09
N THR A 243 -17.73 2.98 11.15
CA THR A 243 -18.51 1.77 11.38
C THR A 243 -17.82 0.54 10.81
N VAL A 244 -17.47 -0.41 11.68
CA VAL A 244 -17.03 -1.76 11.31
C VAL A 244 -18.23 -2.68 11.18
N ARG A 245 -18.24 -3.48 10.13
CA ARG A 245 -19.31 -4.44 9.82
C ARG A 245 -18.72 -5.84 9.62
N PRO A 246 -18.68 -6.67 10.67
CA PRO A 246 -18.30 -8.07 10.52
C PRO A 246 -19.28 -8.84 9.62
N ASN A 247 -18.82 -9.92 9.02
CA ASN A 247 -19.61 -10.79 8.13
C ASN A 247 -20.23 -10.07 6.92
N THR A 248 -19.61 -8.96 6.49
CA THR A 248 -19.99 -8.26 5.28
C THR A 248 -18.89 -8.35 4.23
N THR A 249 -19.30 -8.21 2.98
CA THR A 249 -18.42 -8.42 1.82
C THR A 249 -18.30 -7.20 0.92
N GLU A 250 -19.06 -6.15 1.20
CA GLU A 250 -19.05 -4.95 0.36
C GLU A 250 -19.09 -3.68 1.22
N ALA A 251 -18.33 -2.68 0.80
CA ALA A 251 -18.41 -1.32 1.31
C ALA A 251 -18.03 -0.31 0.22
N SER A 252 -18.41 0.93 0.42
CA SER A 252 -18.06 2.03 -0.48
C SER A 252 -17.89 3.34 0.28
N GLY A 253 -17.29 4.31 -0.39
CA GLY A 253 -17.07 5.66 0.12
C GLY A 253 -15.60 6.04 0.18
N GLY A 254 -15.28 7.17 -0.40
CA GLY A 254 -13.94 7.75 -0.38
C GLY A 254 -13.65 8.49 0.93
N THR A 255 -12.41 8.92 1.09
CA THR A 255 -11.99 9.68 2.29
C THR A 255 -12.43 11.15 2.26
N THR A 256 -12.81 11.66 1.10
CA THR A 256 -13.23 13.07 0.92
C THR A 256 -14.66 13.23 0.43
N TYR A 257 -15.43 12.16 0.31
CA TYR A 257 -16.80 12.26 -0.18
C TYR A 257 -17.64 13.14 0.74
N GLY A 258 -18.46 13.98 0.13
CA GLY A 258 -19.30 14.95 0.87
C GLY A 258 -18.53 16.04 1.60
N THR A 259 -17.23 16.23 1.35
CA THR A 259 -16.40 17.24 1.99
C THR A 259 -15.68 18.12 0.97
N ARG A 260 -15.27 19.31 1.41
CA ARG A 260 -14.34 20.17 0.66
C ARG A 260 -12.97 20.12 1.36
N GLY A 261 -11.89 19.96 0.57
CA GLY A 261 -10.52 19.95 1.08
C GLY A 261 -10.03 18.59 1.52
N PHE A 262 -9.20 18.55 2.55
CA PHE A 262 -8.53 17.33 3.02
C PHE A 262 -9.49 16.30 3.64
N PRO A 263 -9.15 14.99 3.58
CA PRO A 263 -9.94 13.96 4.23
C PRO A 263 -10.16 14.28 5.71
N PRO A 264 -11.40 14.37 6.19
CA PRO A 264 -11.65 14.44 7.62
C PRO A 264 -11.34 13.09 8.28
N PRO A 265 -10.97 13.06 9.56
CA PRO A 265 -10.85 11.81 10.30
C PRO A 265 -12.15 11.00 10.25
N GLY A 266 -12.02 9.67 10.26
CA GLY A 266 -13.16 8.77 10.28
C GLY A 266 -13.95 8.67 8.97
N LYS A 267 -13.39 9.15 7.85
CA LYS A 267 -13.96 8.97 6.51
C LYS A 267 -13.17 7.93 5.72
N GLY A 268 -13.89 7.10 4.99
CA GLY A 268 -13.31 6.10 4.09
C GLY A 268 -13.96 4.74 4.20
N SER A 269 -13.46 3.82 3.40
CA SER A 269 -13.96 2.45 3.33
C SER A 269 -12.85 1.45 3.05
N GLY A 270 -13.12 0.19 3.35
CA GLY A 270 -12.25 -0.91 3.03
C GLY A 270 -12.79 -2.25 3.52
N GLY A 271 -12.00 -3.27 3.33
CA GLY A 271 -12.35 -4.62 3.75
C GLY A 271 -11.20 -5.32 4.47
N TRP A 272 -11.55 -6.35 5.21
CA TRP A 272 -10.59 -7.23 5.85
C TRP A 272 -11.00 -8.69 5.73
N VAL A 273 -10.00 -9.56 5.73
CA VAL A 273 -10.19 -11.00 5.74
C VAL A 273 -9.30 -11.62 6.80
N LYS A 274 -9.84 -12.58 7.53
CA LYS A 274 -9.07 -13.47 8.38
C LYS A 274 -8.68 -14.70 7.57
N LEU A 275 -7.40 -14.99 7.52
CA LEU A 275 -6.80 -16.01 6.66
C LEU A 275 -6.60 -17.32 7.43
N ASP A 276 -6.83 -18.45 6.76
CA ASP A 276 -6.50 -19.76 7.31
C ASP A 276 -5.00 -20.04 7.16
N THR A 277 -4.27 -19.81 8.23
CA THR A 277 -2.82 -20.11 8.30
C THR A 277 -2.52 -21.41 9.08
N SER A 278 -3.52 -22.25 9.31
CA SER A 278 -3.39 -23.50 10.08
C SER A 278 -2.44 -24.51 9.42
N LYS A 279 -2.39 -24.54 8.08
CA LYS A 279 -1.53 -25.44 7.31
C LYS A 279 -0.21 -24.81 6.89
N SER A 280 -0.18 -23.50 6.71
CA SER A 280 0.98 -22.75 6.30
C SER A 280 0.90 -21.32 6.85
N PRO A 281 1.95 -20.79 7.49
CA PRO A 281 1.98 -19.41 7.94
C PRO A 281 2.15 -18.42 6.77
N VAL A 282 2.41 -18.93 5.57
CA VAL A 282 2.66 -18.12 4.37
C VAL A 282 1.36 -17.90 3.62
N VAL A 283 1.10 -16.66 3.29
CA VAL A 283 -0.01 -16.19 2.45
C VAL A 283 0.57 -15.51 1.23
N ASN A 284 0.26 -16.02 0.03
CA ASN A 284 0.62 -15.36 -1.21
C ASN A 284 -0.58 -14.62 -1.77
N VAL A 285 -0.32 -13.39 -2.22
CA VAL A 285 -1.32 -12.51 -2.84
C VAL A 285 -0.80 -12.09 -4.20
N ARG A 286 -1.65 -12.25 -5.22
CA ARG A 286 -1.40 -11.73 -6.56
C ARG A 286 -2.41 -10.63 -6.83
N VAL A 287 -1.97 -9.45 -7.22
CA VAL A 287 -2.84 -8.31 -7.47
C VAL A 287 -2.61 -7.74 -8.86
N GLY A 288 -3.68 -7.55 -9.60
CA GLY A 288 -3.68 -6.82 -10.87
C GLY A 288 -4.32 -5.45 -10.69
N ILE A 289 -3.80 -4.45 -11.40
CA ILE A 289 -4.34 -3.09 -11.41
C ILE A 289 -4.64 -2.61 -12.83
N SER A 290 -5.57 -1.67 -12.94
CA SER A 290 -5.92 -1.01 -14.20
C SER A 290 -6.57 0.35 -13.95
N TYR A 291 -6.28 1.32 -14.79
CA TYR A 291 -7.00 2.60 -14.83
C TYR A 291 -8.22 2.57 -15.79
N VAL A 292 -8.59 1.41 -16.31
CA VAL A 292 -9.68 1.27 -17.29
C VAL A 292 -10.90 0.58 -16.67
N SER A 293 -10.72 -0.62 -16.10
CA SER A 293 -11.81 -1.38 -15.49
C SER A 293 -11.26 -2.52 -14.62
N GLN A 294 -12.14 -3.13 -13.82
CA GLN A 294 -11.83 -4.30 -13.00
C GLN A 294 -11.52 -5.53 -13.87
N GLU A 295 -12.22 -5.70 -15.01
CA GLU A 295 -11.97 -6.76 -15.98
C GLU A 295 -10.57 -6.63 -16.58
N SER A 296 -10.13 -5.38 -16.85
CA SER A 296 -8.79 -5.09 -17.32
C SER A 296 -7.73 -5.37 -16.26
N ALA A 297 -8.00 -5.11 -14.99
CA ALA A 297 -7.11 -5.47 -13.88
C ALA A 297 -6.93 -6.99 -13.78
N GLU A 298 -8.02 -7.76 -13.90
CA GLU A 298 -7.97 -9.22 -13.93
C GLU A 298 -7.27 -9.75 -15.20
N ALA A 299 -7.47 -9.12 -16.35
CA ALA A 299 -6.78 -9.47 -17.59
C ALA A 299 -5.26 -9.24 -17.49
N ASN A 300 -4.85 -8.12 -16.90
CA ASN A 300 -3.44 -7.84 -16.62
C ASN A 300 -2.85 -8.90 -15.69
N LEU A 301 -3.58 -9.29 -14.65
CA LEU A 301 -3.14 -10.31 -13.71
C LEU A 301 -2.95 -11.67 -14.40
N ARG A 302 -3.89 -12.08 -15.24
CA ARG A 302 -3.77 -13.33 -16.01
C ARG A 302 -2.60 -13.32 -17.00
N ALA A 303 -2.32 -12.17 -17.59
CA ALA A 303 -1.26 -12.03 -18.59
C ALA A 303 0.14 -12.01 -17.98
N GLU A 304 0.35 -11.30 -16.87
CA GLU A 304 1.66 -11.02 -16.32
C GLU A 304 2.02 -11.89 -15.10
N ASN A 305 1.01 -12.29 -14.34
CA ASN A 305 1.16 -13.08 -13.11
C ASN A 305 0.06 -14.16 -13.03
N PRO A 306 0.04 -15.13 -13.97
CA PRO A 306 -0.99 -16.17 -14.01
C PRO A 306 -0.96 -17.06 -12.77
N ALA A 307 -2.08 -17.73 -12.49
CA ALA A 307 -2.17 -18.70 -11.41
C ALA A 307 -1.09 -19.79 -11.55
N GLY A 308 -0.44 -20.13 -10.44
CA GLY A 308 0.63 -21.12 -10.40
C GLY A 308 2.03 -20.53 -10.61
N THR A 309 2.17 -19.26 -10.98
CA THR A 309 3.48 -18.61 -10.99
C THR A 309 3.97 -18.44 -9.54
N SER A 310 5.18 -18.91 -9.26
CA SER A 310 5.75 -18.75 -7.91
C SER A 310 6.22 -17.31 -7.68
N PHE A 311 6.21 -16.89 -6.42
CA PHE A 311 6.74 -15.59 -6.02
C PHE A 311 8.22 -15.43 -6.43
N ASP A 312 9.02 -16.48 -6.24
CA ASP A 312 10.46 -16.43 -6.54
C ASP A 312 10.73 -16.29 -8.05
N ALA A 313 9.96 -16.98 -8.90
CA ALA A 313 10.06 -16.82 -10.35
C ALA A 313 9.72 -15.41 -10.82
N LEU A 314 8.71 -14.76 -10.19
CA LEU A 314 8.38 -13.35 -10.47
C LEU A 314 9.49 -12.41 -10.00
N ARG A 315 10.03 -12.65 -8.81
CA ARG A 315 11.15 -11.88 -8.27
C ARG A 315 12.39 -11.96 -9.17
N GLU A 316 12.76 -13.15 -9.63
CA GLU A 316 13.88 -13.36 -10.56
C GLU A 316 13.64 -12.61 -11.88
N LYS A 317 12.41 -12.71 -12.43
CA LYS A 317 12.02 -11.98 -13.63
C LYS A 317 12.08 -10.46 -13.44
N ALA A 318 11.63 -9.96 -12.29
CA ALA A 318 11.67 -8.55 -11.96
C ALA A 318 13.11 -8.04 -11.81
N HIS A 319 13.99 -8.85 -11.25
CA HIS A 319 15.41 -8.53 -11.12
C HIS A 319 16.13 -8.49 -12.48
N ALA A 320 15.73 -9.34 -13.42
CA ALA A 320 16.33 -9.43 -14.74
C ALA A 320 15.82 -8.36 -15.74
N ALA A 321 14.80 -7.60 -15.40
CA ALA A 321 14.19 -6.57 -16.26
C ALA A 321 14.92 -5.22 -16.16
#